data_d96ab22624b8d36e7003ccbdceffc1b6
#
_entry.id   d96ab22624b8d36e7003ccbdceffc1b6
#
_cell.length_a   1.000
_cell.length_b   1.000
_cell.length_c   1.000
_cell.angle_alpha   90.00
_cell.angle_beta   90.00
_cell.angle_gamma   90.00
#
_symmetry.space_group_name_H-M   'P 1'
#
loop_
_entity.id
_entity.type
_entity.pdbx_description
1 polymer ?
#
loop_
_entity_poly.entity_id
_entity_poly.type
_entity_poly.pdbx_seq_one_letter_code
_entity_poly.pdbx_strand_id
1 'polypeptide(L)'
;QHLYRTLSAALTSLRLALDAVGGPAYFFLYFDGIDGTGHDFGPDSPQCDAEIDAFLTTMDRLFLQQVAGKHDDTLMLVTADHGMTATDPKTTIYLDEHAEFAGCEHLLRRNKRGALLVPAGSPRDMFLYIEEGQLDEAQGFFSERLAGRAEVRKVAEMVAEGYFGLGPVSDKFIARAGDLVILPYA
;
A
#
# COMPACT_ATOMS: atom_id res chain seq x y z
N GLN A 1 -10.89 19.35 12.29
CA GLN A 1 -11.08 17.91 12.11
C GLN A 1 -12.39 17.48 12.75
N HIS A 2 -13.24 16.79 11.99
CA HIS A 2 -14.52 16.27 12.47
C HIS A 2 -14.43 14.73 12.48
N LEU A 3 -14.70 14.14 13.63
CA LEU A 3 -14.82 12.68 13.75
C LEU A 3 -16.27 12.30 13.41
N TYR A 4 -16.44 11.19 12.71
CA TYR A 4 -17.75 10.63 12.41
C TYR A 4 -17.79 9.14 12.84
N ARG A 5 -19.00 8.62 13.00
CA ARG A 5 -19.22 7.22 13.39
C ARG A 5 -19.77 6.35 12.25
N THR A 6 -20.43 6.97 11.29
CA THR A 6 -21.05 6.28 10.15
C THR A 6 -20.82 7.08 8.88
N LEU A 7 -20.74 6.39 7.74
CA LEU A 7 -20.63 7.03 6.43
C LEU A 7 -21.76 8.05 6.19
N SER A 8 -23.00 7.70 6.54
CA SER A 8 -24.15 8.61 6.39
C SER A 8 -24.01 9.91 7.20
N ALA A 9 -23.48 9.83 8.42
CA ALA A 9 -23.20 11.03 9.21
C ALA A 9 -22.07 11.87 8.58
N ALA A 10 -21.02 11.21 8.07
CA ALA A 10 -19.91 11.90 7.41
C ALA A 10 -20.35 12.65 6.16
N LEU A 11 -21.09 11.99 5.25
CA LEU A 11 -21.59 12.58 4.01
C LEU A 11 -22.59 13.71 4.27
N THR A 12 -23.46 13.55 5.27
CA THR A 12 -24.37 14.62 5.67
C THR A 12 -23.61 15.83 6.20
N SER A 13 -22.60 15.62 7.05
CA SER A 13 -21.75 16.70 7.57
C SER A 13 -20.96 17.40 6.47
N LEU A 14 -20.42 16.62 5.52
CA LEU A 14 -19.70 17.15 4.35
C LEU A 14 -20.63 18.06 3.50
N ARG A 15 -21.85 17.60 3.22
CA ARG A 15 -22.85 18.39 2.48
C ARG A 15 -23.18 19.68 3.22
N LEU A 16 -23.46 19.63 4.52
CA LEU A 16 -23.75 20.82 5.31
C LEU A 16 -22.57 21.81 5.35
N ALA A 17 -21.33 21.29 5.40
CA ALA A 17 -20.15 22.13 5.34
C ALA A 17 -19.97 22.78 3.96
N LEU A 18 -20.28 22.05 2.88
CA LEU A 18 -20.27 22.58 1.52
C LEU A 18 -21.35 23.66 1.33
N ASP A 19 -22.56 23.44 1.85
CA ASP A 19 -23.66 24.44 1.81
C ASP A 19 -23.32 25.71 2.59
N ALA A 20 -22.48 25.62 3.62
CA ALA A 20 -22.15 26.77 4.50
C ALA A 20 -20.90 27.55 4.05
N VAL A 21 -20.08 27.00 3.15
CA VAL A 21 -18.83 27.66 2.74
C VAL A 21 -19.11 28.78 1.73
N GLY A 22 -18.53 29.98 1.97
CA GLY A 22 -18.76 31.18 1.16
C GLY A 22 -17.63 31.48 0.15
N GLY A 23 -16.73 30.53 -0.14
CA GLY A 23 -15.58 30.73 -1.05
C GLY A 23 -14.78 29.48 -1.27
N PRO A 24 -13.60 29.56 -1.92
CA PRO A 24 -12.77 28.38 -2.20
C PRO A 24 -12.46 27.58 -0.94
N ALA A 25 -12.73 26.28 -0.97
CA ALA A 25 -12.51 25.38 0.16
C ALA A 25 -12.04 24.01 -0.32
N TYR A 26 -11.33 23.30 0.54
CA TYR A 26 -10.91 21.93 0.35
C TYR A 26 -11.48 21.07 1.47
N PHE A 27 -12.16 20.00 1.09
CA PHE A 27 -12.69 18.99 2.00
C PHE A 27 -12.02 17.66 1.72
N PHE A 28 -11.61 16.95 2.77
CA PHE A 28 -11.08 15.61 2.71
C PHE A 28 -11.92 14.70 3.61
N LEU A 29 -12.46 13.64 3.02
CA LEU A 29 -13.20 12.60 3.74
C LEU A 29 -12.45 11.28 3.54
N TYR A 30 -12.11 10.61 4.64
CA TYR A 30 -11.50 9.29 4.64
C TYR A 30 -12.53 8.26 5.12
N PHE A 31 -12.62 7.14 4.46
CA PHE A 31 -13.51 6.02 4.79
C PHE A 31 -12.72 4.72 4.72
N ASP A 32 -12.69 3.98 5.82
CA ASP A 32 -11.93 2.74 6.00
C ASP A 32 -12.78 1.47 5.97
N GLY A 33 -14.11 1.58 5.80
CA GLY A 33 -15.01 0.45 5.89
C GLY A 33 -14.77 -0.64 4.83
N ILE A 34 -14.46 -0.23 3.58
CA ILE A 34 -14.19 -1.18 2.49
C ILE A 34 -12.87 -1.92 2.77
N ASP A 35 -11.82 -1.20 3.14
CA ASP A 35 -10.52 -1.78 3.47
C ASP A 35 -10.62 -2.75 4.65
N GLY A 36 -11.25 -2.32 5.75
CA GLY A 36 -11.48 -3.16 6.93
C GLY A 36 -12.27 -4.43 6.62
N THR A 37 -13.34 -4.30 5.82
CA THR A 37 -14.15 -5.45 5.42
C THR A 37 -13.37 -6.41 4.52
N GLY A 38 -12.57 -5.87 3.59
CA GLY A 38 -11.69 -6.66 2.73
C GLY A 38 -10.61 -7.41 3.52
N HIS A 39 -10.07 -6.81 4.59
CA HIS A 39 -9.12 -7.49 5.49
C HIS A 39 -9.77 -8.60 6.32
N ASP A 40 -10.99 -8.40 6.81
CA ASP A 40 -11.68 -9.36 7.67
C ASP A 40 -12.25 -10.56 6.91
N PHE A 41 -12.75 -10.35 5.68
CA PHE A 41 -13.49 -11.36 4.93
C PHE A 41 -12.86 -11.71 3.57
N GLY A 42 -11.88 -10.96 3.12
CA GLY A 42 -11.27 -11.05 1.80
C GLY A 42 -11.89 -10.09 0.78
N PRO A 43 -11.09 -9.60 -0.20
CA PRO A 43 -11.55 -8.63 -1.19
C PRO A 43 -12.63 -9.17 -2.14
N ASP A 44 -12.65 -10.49 -2.39
CA ASP A 44 -13.62 -11.15 -3.27
C ASP A 44 -14.81 -11.75 -2.50
N SER A 45 -15.03 -11.32 -1.25
CA SER A 45 -16.11 -11.83 -0.41
C SER A 45 -17.43 -11.11 -0.66
N PRO A 46 -18.59 -11.80 -0.47
CA PRO A 46 -19.88 -11.15 -0.50
C PRO A 46 -20.04 -10.00 0.50
N GLN A 47 -19.30 -10.04 1.61
CA GLN A 47 -19.28 -8.97 2.60
C GLN A 47 -18.58 -7.72 2.06
N CYS A 48 -17.46 -7.86 1.34
CA CYS A 48 -16.76 -6.76 0.72
C CYS A 48 -17.60 -6.14 -0.41
N ASP A 49 -18.24 -6.97 -1.25
CA ASP A 49 -19.15 -6.50 -2.29
C ASP A 49 -20.32 -5.70 -1.70
N ALA A 50 -20.91 -6.20 -0.60
CA ALA A 50 -22.00 -5.50 0.08
C ALA A 50 -21.56 -4.16 0.69
N GLU A 51 -20.35 -4.07 1.23
CA GLU A 51 -19.81 -2.81 1.77
C GLU A 51 -19.54 -1.78 0.67
N ILE A 52 -19.03 -2.24 -0.49
CA ILE A 52 -18.85 -1.38 -1.68
C ILE A 52 -20.21 -0.87 -2.18
N ASP A 53 -21.21 -1.74 -2.32
CA ASP A 53 -22.55 -1.33 -2.74
C ASP A 53 -23.20 -0.35 -1.76
N ALA A 54 -23.09 -0.63 -0.46
CA ALA A 54 -23.58 0.26 0.59
C ALA A 54 -22.87 1.62 0.56
N PHE A 55 -21.56 1.66 0.35
CA PHE A 55 -20.79 2.90 0.22
C PHE A 55 -21.28 3.71 -0.99
N LEU A 56 -21.33 3.10 -2.17
CA LEU A 56 -21.72 3.77 -3.42
C LEU A 56 -23.17 4.28 -3.35
N THR A 57 -24.10 3.44 -2.87
CA THR A 57 -25.51 3.80 -2.72
C THR A 57 -25.69 4.95 -1.72
N THR A 58 -25.00 4.88 -0.60
CA THR A 58 -25.08 5.93 0.44
C THR A 58 -24.51 7.25 -0.07
N MET A 59 -23.36 7.20 -0.77
CA MET A 59 -22.72 8.34 -1.39
C MET A 59 -23.64 9.00 -2.44
N ASP A 60 -24.21 8.19 -3.33
CA ASP A 60 -25.14 8.70 -4.34
C ASP A 60 -26.33 9.40 -3.71
N ARG A 61 -27.05 8.73 -2.81
CA ARG A 61 -28.32 9.22 -2.26
C ARG A 61 -28.16 10.40 -1.29
N LEU A 62 -27.13 10.36 -0.42
CA LEU A 62 -26.97 11.35 0.65
C LEU A 62 -26.04 12.50 0.29
N PHE A 63 -25.26 12.36 -0.77
CA PHE A 63 -24.33 13.41 -1.19
C PHE A 63 -24.53 13.80 -2.65
N LEU A 64 -24.28 12.94 -3.64
CA LEU A 64 -24.28 13.35 -5.05
C LEU A 64 -25.62 13.91 -5.51
N GLN A 65 -26.72 13.23 -5.23
CA GLN A 65 -28.07 13.71 -5.58
C GLN A 65 -28.47 14.99 -4.82
N GLN A 66 -27.84 15.26 -3.68
CA GLN A 66 -28.15 16.45 -2.86
C GLN A 66 -27.33 17.68 -3.27
N VAL A 67 -26.16 17.48 -3.90
CA VAL A 67 -25.28 18.58 -4.32
C VAL A 67 -25.41 18.90 -5.82
N ALA A 68 -25.92 17.97 -6.61
CA ALA A 68 -26.13 18.14 -8.05
C ALA A 68 -27.01 19.38 -8.35
N GLY A 69 -26.53 20.24 -9.26
CA GLY A 69 -27.21 21.47 -9.66
C GLY A 69 -27.24 22.59 -8.60
N LYS A 70 -26.51 22.39 -7.47
CA LYS A 70 -26.36 23.44 -6.44
C LYS A 70 -24.92 23.93 -6.30
N HIS A 71 -23.96 23.05 -6.61
CA HIS A 71 -22.52 23.28 -6.43
C HIS A 71 -21.77 22.92 -7.72
N ASP A 72 -22.14 23.57 -8.82
CA ASP A 72 -21.60 23.29 -10.17
C ASP A 72 -20.11 23.67 -10.32
N ASP A 73 -19.57 24.44 -9.37
CA ASP A 73 -18.17 24.83 -9.30
C ASP A 73 -17.33 23.90 -8.40
N THR A 74 -17.88 22.79 -7.98
CA THR A 74 -17.23 21.82 -7.09
C THR A 74 -16.68 20.63 -7.87
N LEU A 75 -15.37 20.37 -7.71
CA LEU A 75 -14.73 19.13 -8.18
C LEU A 75 -14.71 18.09 -7.07
N MET A 76 -15.26 16.92 -7.33
CA MET A 76 -15.16 15.75 -6.45
C MET A 76 -14.18 14.74 -7.03
N LEU A 77 -13.22 14.29 -6.22
CA LEU A 77 -12.30 13.23 -6.54
C LEU A 77 -12.51 12.07 -5.56
N VAL A 78 -12.65 10.86 -6.08
CA VAL A 78 -12.68 9.63 -5.30
C VAL A 78 -11.43 8.83 -5.65
N THR A 79 -10.68 8.45 -4.66
CA THR A 79 -9.44 7.67 -4.84
C THR A 79 -9.25 6.70 -3.69
N ALA A 80 -8.38 5.74 -3.88
CA ALA A 80 -7.90 4.83 -2.84
C ALA A 80 -6.37 4.99 -2.69
N ASP A 81 -5.85 4.68 -1.53
CA ASP A 81 -4.41 4.65 -1.24
C ASP A 81 -3.76 3.38 -1.81
N HIS A 82 -4.50 2.29 -1.92
CA HIS A 82 -4.10 1.04 -2.59
C HIS A 82 -5.32 0.23 -3.03
N GLY A 83 -5.09 -0.83 -3.76
CA GLY A 83 -6.05 -1.88 -4.03
C GLY A 83 -5.87 -3.06 -3.07
N MET A 84 -6.69 -4.10 -3.24
CA MET A 84 -6.58 -5.37 -2.54
C MET A 84 -6.57 -6.53 -3.53
N THR A 85 -5.90 -7.61 -3.17
CA THR A 85 -5.95 -8.88 -3.91
C THR A 85 -6.06 -10.03 -2.93
N ALA A 86 -6.77 -11.08 -3.34
CA ALA A 86 -6.84 -12.30 -2.55
C ALA A 86 -5.45 -12.96 -2.50
N THR A 87 -5.07 -13.45 -1.32
CA THR A 87 -3.85 -14.22 -1.11
C THR A 87 -4.19 -15.62 -0.63
N ASP A 88 -3.46 -16.63 -1.12
CA ASP A 88 -3.57 -18.00 -0.62
C ASP A 88 -2.39 -18.30 0.30
N PRO A 89 -2.62 -18.50 1.61
CA PRO A 89 -1.55 -18.84 2.56
C PRO A 89 -0.77 -20.11 2.20
N LYS A 90 -1.37 -21.02 1.40
CA LYS A 90 -0.71 -22.26 0.96
C LYS A 90 0.33 -22.02 -0.14
N THR A 91 0.22 -20.94 -0.88
CA THR A 91 1.16 -20.55 -1.93
C THR A 91 2.09 -19.42 -1.48
N THR A 92 1.87 -18.86 -0.30
CA THR A 92 2.73 -17.83 0.29
C THR A 92 4.11 -18.41 0.61
N ILE A 93 5.15 -17.72 0.17
CA ILE A 93 6.55 -18.09 0.43
C ILE A 93 7.05 -17.31 1.64
N TYR A 94 7.37 -18.02 2.71
CA TYR A 94 8.02 -17.47 3.90
C TYR A 94 9.53 -17.68 3.76
N LEU A 95 10.28 -16.60 3.51
CA LEU A 95 11.72 -16.69 3.21
C LEU A 95 12.55 -17.23 4.37
N ASP A 96 12.09 -17.05 5.60
CA ASP A 96 12.74 -17.54 6.82
C ASP A 96 12.39 -18.99 7.19
N GLU A 97 11.35 -19.57 6.59
CA GLU A 97 10.87 -20.92 6.89
C GLU A 97 11.14 -21.90 5.72
N HIS A 98 11.20 -21.39 4.49
CA HIS A 98 11.29 -22.23 3.31
C HIS A 98 12.73 -22.71 3.08
N ALA A 99 12.93 -24.04 3.00
CA ALA A 99 14.25 -24.67 2.94
C ALA A 99 15.14 -24.20 1.79
N GLU A 100 14.56 -23.73 0.67
CA GLU A 100 15.33 -23.21 -0.47
C GLU A 100 16.07 -21.89 -0.18
N PHE A 101 15.68 -21.16 0.87
CA PHE A 101 16.33 -19.92 1.29
C PHE A 101 17.25 -20.13 2.51
N ALA A 102 17.37 -21.36 3.00
CA ALA A 102 18.27 -21.68 4.12
C ALA A 102 19.71 -21.23 3.83
N GLY A 103 20.33 -20.57 4.79
CA GLY A 103 21.69 -20.06 4.68
C GLY A 103 21.81 -18.66 4.05
N CYS A 104 20.70 -17.98 3.73
CA CYS A 104 20.76 -16.60 3.22
C CYS A 104 21.17 -15.55 4.27
N GLU A 105 21.21 -15.93 5.55
CA GLU A 105 21.44 -15.00 6.67
C GLU A 105 22.81 -14.30 6.61
N HIS A 106 23.81 -14.91 5.95
CA HIS A 106 25.11 -14.29 5.76
C HIS A 106 25.09 -13.14 4.74
N LEU A 107 24.07 -13.11 3.87
CA LEU A 107 23.84 -12.04 2.91
C LEU A 107 23.13 -10.83 3.54
N LEU A 108 22.47 -11.05 4.68
CA LEU A 108 21.60 -10.06 5.29
C LEU A 108 22.33 -9.26 6.37
N ARG A 109 22.13 -7.94 6.35
CA ARG A 109 22.75 -7.02 7.28
C ARG A 109 22.22 -7.21 8.69
N ARG A 110 23.13 -7.05 9.65
CA ARG A 110 22.83 -7.14 11.08
C ARG A 110 22.90 -5.77 11.75
N ASN A 111 22.10 -5.59 12.77
CA ASN A 111 22.18 -4.41 13.64
C ASN A 111 23.39 -4.50 14.61
N LYS A 112 23.64 -3.42 15.36
CA LYS A 112 24.73 -3.35 16.34
C LYS A 112 24.69 -4.42 17.45
N ARG A 113 23.56 -5.11 17.61
CA ARG A 113 23.38 -6.20 18.59
C ARG A 113 23.52 -7.58 17.95
N GLY A 114 23.86 -7.66 16.65
CA GLY A 114 24.02 -8.91 15.91
C GLY A 114 22.74 -9.54 15.39
N ALA A 115 21.56 -8.94 15.63
CA ALA A 115 20.32 -9.41 15.07
C ALA A 115 20.15 -8.94 13.61
N LEU A 116 19.56 -9.78 12.75
CA LEU A 116 19.22 -9.40 11.38
C LEU A 116 18.31 -8.17 11.36
N LEU A 117 18.52 -7.29 10.40
CA LEU A 117 17.59 -6.19 10.15
C LEU A 117 16.28 -6.75 9.59
N VAL A 118 15.18 -6.28 10.16
CA VAL A 118 13.84 -6.63 9.66
C VAL A 118 13.67 -6.00 8.27
N PRO A 119 13.18 -6.75 7.27
CA PRO A 119 12.85 -6.20 5.97
C PRO A 119 11.89 -5.01 6.06
N ALA A 120 12.02 -4.05 5.16
CA ALA A 120 11.05 -2.97 5.01
C ALA A 120 10.03 -3.31 3.92
N GLY A 121 8.99 -2.50 3.78
CA GLY A 121 7.93 -2.69 2.80
C GLY A 121 6.84 -3.66 3.29
N SER A 122 6.33 -4.44 2.38
CA SER A 122 5.21 -5.36 2.58
C SER A 122 5.49 -6.73 1.92
N PRO A 123 4.63 -7.73 2.08
CA PRO A 123 4.76 -8.98 1.33
C PRO A 123 4.73 -8.82 -0.20
N ARG A 124 4.30 -7.67 -0.72
CA ARG A 124 4.25 -7.38 -2.17
C ARG A 124 5.45 -6.60 -2.68
N ASP A 125 6.25 -6.04 -1.79
CA ASP A 125 7.41 -5.20 -2.08
C ASP A 125 8.40 -5.29 -0.91
N MET A 126 9.04 -6.43 -0.75
CA MET A 126 9.92 -6.71 0.37
C MET A 126 11.33 -6.15 0.11
N PHE A 127 11.73 -5.16 0.87
CA PHE A 127 13.04 -4.52 0.80
C PHE A 127 14.00 -5.13 1.81
N LEU A 128 15.14 -5.63 1.32
CA LEU A 128 16.17 -6.29 2.12
C LEU A 128 17.37 -5.38 2.32
N TYR A 129 17.94 -5.45 3.51
CA TYR A 129 19.22 -4.83 3.85
C TYR A 129 20.33 -5.86 3.66
N ILE A 130 21.21 -5.64 2.71
CA ILE A 130 22.24 -6.60 2.31
C ILE A 130 23.58 -6.21 2.97
N GLU A 131 24.37 -7.21 3.37
CA GLU A 131 25.71 -7.02 3.94
C GLU A 131 26.63 -6.36 2.91
N GLU A 132 27.56 -5.52 3.37
CA GLU A 132 28.46 -4.77 2.50
C GLU A 132 29.28 -5.73 1.62
N GLY A 133 29.31 -5.47 0.30
CA GLY A 133 29.98 -6.30 -0.68
C GLY A 133 29.23 -7.56 -1.13
N GLN A 134 28.05 -7.85 -0.58
CA GLN A 134 27.28 -9.07 -0.90
C GLN A 134 26.10 -8.83 -1.86
N LEU A 135 25.94 -7.60 -2.39
CA LEU A 135 24.74 -7.22 -3.14
C LEU A 135 24.53 -8.05 -4.41
N ASP A 136 25.56 -8.32 -5.19
CA ASP A 136 25.48 -9.10 -6.42
C ASP A 136 25.22 -10.59 -6.12
N GLU A 137 25.84 -11.14 -5.09
CA GLU A 137 25.60 -12.49 -4.62
C GLU A 137 24.16 -12.64 -4.12
N ALA A 138 23.67 -11.70 -3.32
CA ALA A 138 22.30 -11.71 -2.83
C ALA A 138 21.29 -11.60 -3.96
N GLN A 139 21.51 -10.72 -4.94
CA GLN A 139 20.63 -10.62 -6.11
C GLN A 139 20.61 -11.96 -6.87
N GLY A 140 21.74 -12.57 -7.15
CA GLY A 140 21.83 -13.87 -7.81
C GLY A 140 21.10 -14.97 -7.03
N PHE A 141 21.36 -15.04 -5.71
CA PHE A 141 20.76 -16.03 -4.81
C PHE A 141 19.23 -15.99 -4.83
N PHE A 142 18.64 -14.80 -4.64
CA PHE A 142 17.19 -14.64 -4.62
C PHE A 142 16.57 -14.75 -6.01
N SER A 143 17.22 -14.21 -7.06
CA SER A 143 16.71 -14.28 -8.44
C SER A 143 16.60 -15.72 -8.94
N GLU A 144 17.59 -16.57 -8.66
CA GLU A 144 17.59 -17.98 -9.05
C GLU A 144 16.44 -18.72 -8.37
N ARG A 145 16.28 -18.54 -7.05
CA ARG A 145 15.29 -19.25 -6.25
C ARG A 145 13.86 -18.76 -6.45
N LEU A 146 13.69 -17.49 -6.79
CA LEU A 146 12.39 -16.88 -7.04
C LEU A 146 12.06 -16.81 -8.54
N ALA A 147 12.83 -17.47 -9.40
CA ALA A 147 12.59 -17.45 -10.85
C ALA A 147 11.15 -17.86 -11.20
N GLY A 148 10.46 -16.99 -11.96
CA GLY A 148 9.05 -17.16 -12.33
C GLY A 148 8.04 -16.87 -11.21
N ARG A 149 8.49 -16.49 -9.99
CA ARG A 149 7.64 -16.16 -8.83
C ARG A 149 7.77 -14.71 -8.39
N ALA A 150 8.93 -14.11 -8.59
CA ALA A 150 9.17 -12.71 -8.25
C ALA A 150 10.27 -12.10 -9.11
N GLU A 151 10.27 -10.80 -9.26
CA GLU A 151 11.40 -10.01 -9.75
C GLU A 151 12.26 -9.59 -8.56
N VAL A 152 13.59 -9.67 -8.72
CA VAL A 152 14.55 -9.24 -7.69
C VAL A 152 15.43 -8.15 -8.27
N ARG A 153 15.35 -6.95 -7.69
CA ARG A 153 16.02 -5.75 -8.22
C ARG A 153 16.87 -5.04 -7.17
N LYS A 154 17.90 -4.37 -7.63
CA LYS A 154 18.66 -3.44 -6.79
C LYS A 154 17.87 -2.14 -6.63
N VAL A 155 17.73 -1.67 -5.40
CA VAL A 155 17.02 -0.42 -5.09
C VAL A 155 17.69 0.78 -5.79
N ALA A 156 19.02 0.80 -5.88
CA ALA A 156 19.75 1.86 -6.56
C ALA A 156 19.40 1.99 -8.06
N GLU A 157 19.14 0.86 -8.75
CA GLU A 157 18.71 0.84 -10.15
C GLU A 157 17.28 1.41 -10.28
N MET A 158 16.38 1.03 -9.39
CA MET A 158 15.01 1.58 -9.37
C MET A 158 14.99 3.09 -9.09
N VAL A 159 15.87 3.57 -8.21
CA VAL A 159 16.05 5.01 -7.97
C VAL A 159 16.50 5.71 -9.26
N ALA A 160 17.49 5.17 -9.96
CA ALA A 160 18.00 5.74 -11.21
C ALA A 160 16.95 5.76 -12.33
N GLU A 161 16.05 4.77 -12.34
CA GLU A 161 14.93 4.67 -13.30
C GLU A 161 13.72 5.54 -12.92
N GLY A 162 13.75 6.21 -11.75
CA GLY A 162 12.71 7.14 -11.31
C GLY A 162 11.47 6.50 -10.67
N TYR A 163 11.53 5.25 -10.25
CA TYR A 163 10.40 4.58 -9.57
C TYR A 163 9.94 5.29 -8.29
N PHE A 164 10.83 6.02 -7.63
CA PHE A 164 10.55 6.78 -6.42
C PHE A 164 10.41 8.29 -6.69
N GLY A 165 10.14 8.67 -7.93
CA GLY A 165 10.00 10.05 -8.38
C GLY A 165 11.22 10.56 -9.16
N LEU A 166 11.02 11.70 -9.83
CA LEU A 166 12.03 12.27 -10.76
C LEU A 166 13.07 13.14 -10.07
N GLY A 167 12.94 13.37 -8.76
CA GLY A 167 13.87 14.21 -8.00
C GLY A 167 14.94 13.41 -7.25
N PRO A 168 15.94 14.10 -6.67
CA PRO A 168 16.93 13.42 -5.85
C PRO A 168 16.28 12.81 -4.61
N VAL A 169 16.63 11.58 -4.29
CA VAL A 169 16.19 10.90 -3.07
C VAL A 169 17.06 11.31 -1.88
N SER A 170 16.48 11.38 -0.68
CA SER A 170 17.22 11.73 0.53
C SER A 170 18.02 10.53 1.07
N ASP A 171 19.12 10.81 1.82
CA ASP A 171 19.86 9.77 2.53
C ASP A 171 18.97 8.95 3.47
N LYS A 172 17.96 9.60 4.07
CA LYS A 172 16.97 8.93 4.92
C LYS A 172 16.10 7.93 4.15
N PHE A 173 15.75 8.27 2.91
CA PHE A 173 15.03 7.34 2.04
C PHE A 173 15.90 6.13 1.71
N ILE A 174 17.13 6.34 1.24
CA ILE A 174 18.08 5.26 0.92
C ILE A 174 18.29 4.34 2.12
N ALA A 175 18.49 4.91 3.31
CA ALA A 175 18.68 4.13 4.53
C ALA A 175 17.45 3.27 4.91
N ARG A 176 16.26 3.63 4.45
CA ARG A 176 15.00 2.90 4.72
C ARG A 176 14.61 1.94 3.62
N ALA A 177 14.91 2.29 2.38
CA ALA A 177 14.57 1.45 1.23
C ALA A 177 15.47 0.21 1.10
N GLY A 178 16.58 0.14 1.86
CA GLY A 178 17.50 -0.99 1.78
C GLY A 178 18.27 -1.05 0.47
N ASP A 179 18.73 -2.24 0.11
CA ASP A 179 19.68 -2.45 -0.98
C ASP A 179 19.07 -3.29 -2.13
N LEU A 180 18.21 -4.25 -1.78
CA LEU A 180 17.56 -5.18 -2.72
C LEU A 180 16.07 -5.21 -2.47
N VAL A 181 15.25 -5.35 -3.49
CA VAL A 181 13.80 -5.52 -3.38
C VAL A 181 13.35 -6.78 -4.09
N ILE A 182 12.40 -7.49 -3.48
CA ILE A 182 11.69 -8.63 -4.03
C ILE A 182 10.28 -8.18 -4.36
N LEU A 183 9.88 -8.32 -5.62
CA LEU A 183 8.58 -7.92 -6.17
C LEU A 183 7.86 -9.18 -6.67
N PRO A 184 6.98 -9.81 -5.88
CA PRO A 184 6.24 -11.00 -6.30
C PRO A 184 5.37 -10.73 -7.53
N TYR A 185 5.27 -11.71 -8.42
CA TYR A 185 4.27 -11.71 -9.48
C TYR A 185 2.90 -12.05 -8.89
N ALA A 186 1.85 -11.47 -9.49
CA ALA A 186 0.46 -11.75 -9.12
C ALA A 186 -0.01 -13.12 -9.61
#